data_e297145a045a793614b8c29f29a3a6a9
#
_entry.id   e297145a045a793614b8c29f29a3a6a9
#
_cell.length_a   1.000
_cell.length_b   1.000
_cell.length_c   1.000
_cell.angle_alpha   90.00
_cell.angle_beta   90.00
_cell.angle_gamma   90.00
#
_symmetry.space_group_name_H-M   'P 1'
#
loop_
_entity.id
_entity.type
_entity.pdbx_description
1 polymer ?
#
loop_
_entity_poly.entity_id
_entity_poly.type
_entity_poly.pdbx_seq_one_letter_code
_entity_poly.pdbx_strand_id
1 'polypeptide(L)'
;MSAALFTAGELAEAVNGKWLGMVPEGTWFINTDSRTVKAGECFIPIVGERFNGHDFLAALPAGVIALKAKGYPAPENLPVLEVDDTLRAYQDIARYHRLRMNDLRVAAVTGSVGKTSVKEMLRAIFTEAVGEEAVLYTLGNTNNQIGVPQNLLRLNRKIRYAVIEMGTNHHGEIAPLSQCALPDGAVINTIAACHLENLGSLEGVAKEKSAVYSGMRRADCIAVYPTECAGKSVIESAAKEFKNVTFGNSPNADVSAEYLSGSLNGSEVRLIFRKINKSVTFAWSLTGRHQAENAAAAAALAYNMGIELEVIARGLSNTTLPGKRMDSVTLNGTTWINDAYNANPQSMKSSLAGIAENCSKNSPLLLVLGDMLELGSDEISYHREVLEFVSQTFGEHDYRIFLLGKRFAEALKTGNIQLKNAECFSQLAVLVDALPKVRTPGMTIFLKSSNSIGLSKVEPC
;
A
#
# COMPACT_ATOMS: atom_id res chain seq x y z
N MET A 1 19.78 5.30 -4.94
CA MET A 1 20.56 6.39 -4.36
C MET A 1 19.64 7.58 -4.09
N SER A 2 19.85 8.30 -2.99
CA SER A 2 19.16 9.56 -2.71
C SER A 2 19.54 10.62 -3.76
N ALA A 3 18.58 11.45 -4.18
CA ALA A 3 18.86 12.63 -5.01
C ALA A 3 19.26 13.85 -4.15
N ALA A 4 19.06 13.78 -2.83
CA ALA A 4 19.30 14.86 -1.89
C ALA A 4 20.76 14.89 -1.43
N LEU A 5 21.37 16.07 -1.53
CA LEU A 5 22.69 16.38 -1.00
C LEU A 5 22.55 17.24 0.26
N PHE A 6 23.42 16.99 1.25
CA PHE A 6 23.46 17.69 2.52
C PHE A 6 24.88 18.07 2.89
N THR A 7 25.09 19.27 3.39
CA THR A 7 26.33 19.67 4.08
C THR A 7 26.35 19.06 5.50
N ALA A 8 27.53 19.03 6.13
CA ALA A 8 27.66 18.59 7.51
C ALA A 8 26.83 19.42 8.49
N GLY A 9 26.71 20.73 8.22
CA GLY A 9 25.86 21.63 9.01
C GLY A 9 24.39 21.30 8.89
N GLU A 10 23.89 21.09 7.66
CA GLU A 10 22.48 20.69 7.43
C GLU A 10 22.15 19.34 8.06
N LEU A 11 23.08 18.36 8.04
CA LEU A 11 22.88 17.08 8.71
C LEU A 11 22.74 17.29 10.23
N ALA A 12 23.67 18.03 10.85
CA ALA A 12 23.62 18.29 12.29
C ALA A 12 22.35 19.04 12.71
N GLU A 13 21.93 20.04 11.92
CA GLU A 13 20.68 20.78 12.12
C GLU A 13 19.46 19.86 12.01
N ALA A 14 19.40 19.05 10.95
CA ALA A 14 18.25 18.17 10.67
C ALA A 14 17.98 17.20 11.82
N VAL A 15 19.03 16.66 12.45
CA VAL A 15 18.92 15.61 13.48
C VAL A 15 19.20 16.12 14.89
N ASN A 16 19.49 17.41 15.07
CA ASN A 16 19.95 17.98 16.33
C ASN A 16 21.13 17.17 16.94
N GLY A 17 22.06 16.73 16.08
CA GLY A 17 23.17 15.88 16.42
C GLY A 17 24.48 16.65 16.64
N LYS A 18 25.49 15.97 17.18
CA LYS A 18 26.82 16.54 17.45
C LYS A 18 27.90 15.78 16.72
N TRP A 19 28.70 16.49 15.92
CA TRP A 19 29.91 15.91 15.32
C TRP A 19 30.95 15.56 16.38
N LEU A 20 31.49 14.36 16.29
CA LEU A 20 32.60 13.92 17.13
C LEU A 20 33.92 14.23 16.40
N GLY A 21 34.72 15.15 16.98
CA GLY A 21 35.95 15.63 16.35
C GLY A 21 35.71 16.76 15.34
N MET A 22 36.50 16.73 14.25
CA MET A 22 36.46 17.78 13.21
C MET A 22 35.20 17.63 12.34
N VAL A 23 34.48 18.73 12.10
CA VAL A 23 33.33 18.75 11.19
C VAL A 23 33.81 18.58 9.76
N PRO A 24 33.32 17.59 9.00
CA PRO A 24 33.79 17.37 7.64
C PRO A 24 33.28 18.44 6.69
N GLU A 25 34.13 18.81 5.70
CA GLU A 25 33.76 19.74 4.62
C GLU A 25 33.25 18.94 3.42
N GLY A 26 32.20 19.47 2.74
CA GLY A 26 31.62 18.87 1.54
C GLY A 26 30.12 18.64 1.62
N THR A 27 29.64 17.81 0.73
CA THR A 27 28.22 17.40 0.66
C THR A 27 28.11 15.89 0.45
N TRP A 28 27.08 15.30 1.02
CA TRP A 28 26.90 13.85 1.02
C TRP A 28 25.49 13.44 0.65
N PHE A 29 25.41 12.34 -0.09
CA PHE A 29 24.17 11.60 -0.26
C PHE A 29 23.91 10.69 0.95
N ILE A 30 22.66 10.35 1.19
CA ILE A 30 22.28 9.46 2.28
C ILE A 30 22.25 7.99 1.80
N ASN A 31 22.87 7.09 2.55
CA ASN A 31 22.85 5.66 2.29
C ASN A 31 22.65 4.88 3.61
N THR A 32 21.79 3.86 3.60
CA THR A 32 21.51 2.98 4.74
C THR A 32 22.02 1.55 4.52
N ASP A 33 22.60 1.24 3.35
CA ASP A 33 23.12 -0.09 3.01
C ASP A 33 24.66 -0.08 2.99
N SER A 34 25.28 -0.70 4.02
CA SER A 34 26.73 -0.78 4.17
C SER A 34 27.45 -1.50 3.02
N ARG A 35 26.72 -2.33 2.24
CA ARG A 35 27.28 -3.08 1.10
C ARG A 35 27.44 -2.22 -0.16
N THR A 36 26.72 -1.13 -0.24
CA THR A 36 26.67 -0.24 -1.44
C THR A 36 27.20 1.15 -1.17
N VAL A 37 27.50 1.49 0.10
CA VAL A 37 27.99 2.80 0.51
C VAL A 37 29.39 3.07 -0.08
N LYS A 38 29.62 4.30 -0.53
CA LYS A 38 30.86 4.74 -1.18
C LYS A 38 31.24 6.16 -0.78
N ALA A 39 32.46 6.57 -1.16
CA ALA A 39 32.94 7.93 -0.94
C ALA A 39 31.91 8.99 -1.41
N GLY A 40 31.72 10.06 -0.65
CA GLY A 40 30.71 11.08 -0.87
C GLY A 40 29.31 10.71 -0.33
N GLU A 41 29.17 9.64 0.42
CA GLU A 41 27.92 9.26 1.06
C GLU A 41 28.02 9.33 2.60
N CYS A 42 26.88 9.62 3.23
CA CYS A 42 26.65 9.55 4.65
C CYS A 42 25.94 8.23 4.98
N PHE A 43 26.62 7.35 5.68
CA PHE A 43 26.03 6.09 6.10
C PHE A 43 25.20 6.28 7.37
N ILE A 44 23.95 5.82 7.35
CA ILE A 44 23.06 5.79 8.51
C ILE A 44 22.85 4.34 8.93
N PRO A 45 23.45 3.88 10.05
CA PRO A 45 23.29 2.53 10.54
C PRO A 45 21.89 2.32 11.10
N ILE A 46 21.11 1.44 10.49
CA ILE A 46 19.78 1.06 10.98
C ILE A 46 19.92 -0.19 11.85
N VAL A 47 19.26 -0.18 13.00
CA VAL A 47 19.14 -1.34 13.88
C VAL A 47 17.87 -2.10 13.50
N GLY A 48 18.00 -3.34 13.09
CA GLY A 48 16.90 -4.25 12.77
C GLY A 48 16.86 -5.43 13.74
N GLU A 49 15.85 -6.29 13.61
CA GLU A 49 15.67 -7.46 14.48
C GLU A 49 16.83 -8.46 14.40
N ARG A 50 17.48 -8.59 13.24
CA ARG A 50 18.50 -9.62 12.95
C ARG A 50 19.91 -9.07 12.78
N PHE A 51 20.09 -7.77 12.69
CA PHE A 51 21.38 -7.13 12.48
C PHE A 51 21.42 -5.72 13.08
N ASN A 52 22.62 -5.25 13.39
CA ASN A 52 22.87 -3.90 13.85
C ASN A 52 23.79 -3.19 12.85
N GLY A 53 23.28 -2.13 12.22
CA GLY A 53 24.05 -1.36 11.24
C GLY A 53 25.33 -0.76 11.79
N HIS A 54 25.44 -0.53 13.12
CA HIS A 54 26.63 0.02 13.76
C HIS A 54 27.83 -0.94 13.68
N ASP A 55 27.61 -2.24 13.55
CA ASP A 55 28.68 -3.24 13.42
C ASP A 55 29.51 -3.05 12.15
N PHE A 56 29.00 -2.33 11.17
CA PHE A 56 29.66 -2.08 9.89
C PHE A 56 30.46 -0.76 9.85
N LEU A 57 30.40 0.10 10.88
CA LEU A 57 31.04 1.41 10.89
C LEU A 57 32.59 1.32 10.68
N ALA A 58 33.22 0.35 11.29
CA ALA A 58 34.66 0.17 11.17
C ALA A 58 35.13 -0.32 9.78
N ALA A 59 34.23 -0.88 8.98
CA ALA A 59 34.55 -1.44 7.66
C ALA A 59 34.15 -0.49 6.50
N LEU A 60 33.70 0.73 6.79
CA LEU A 60 33.28 1.68 5.76
C LEU A 60 34.46 2.18 4.94
N PRO A 61 34.28 2.44 3.62
CA PRO A 61 35.37 2.93 2.77
C PRO A 61 35.77 4.38 3.14
N ALA A 62 36.96 4.76 2.75
CA ALA A 62 37.44 6.15 2.92
C ALA A 62 36.54 7.14 2.17
N GLY A 63 36.40 8.38 2.71
CA GLY A 63 35.57 9.44 2.12
C GLY A 63 34.08 9.31 2.41
N VAL A 64 33.69 8.37 3.28
CA VAL A 64 32.35 8.24 3.86
C VAL A 64 32.31 9.00 5.19
N ILE A 65 31.16 9.56 5.50
CA ILE A 65 30.82 10.01 6.85
C ILE A 65 29.67 9.12 7.40
N ALA A 66 29.45 9.12 8.71
CA ALA A 66 28.37 8.30 9.26
C ALA A 66 27.62 8.99 10.40
N LEU A 67 26.40 8.55 10.63
CA LEU A 67 25.72 8.72 11.90
C LEU A 67 26.07 7.56 12.83
N LYS A 68 25.93 7.78 14.14
CA LYS A 68 25.87 6.71 15.14
C LYS A 68 24.95 7.08 16.29
N ALA A 69 24.31 6.11 16.88
CA ALA A 69 23.58 6.34 18.13
C ALA A 69 24.54 6.47 19.33
N LYS A 70 24.13 7.22 20.35
CA LYS A 70 24.84 7.29 21.62
C LYS A 70 25.10 5.88 22.19
N GLY A 71 26.26 5.71 22.82
CA GLY A 71 26.66 4.41 23.43
C GLY A 71 27.36 3.45 22.48
N TYR A 72 27.35 3.66 21.15
CA TYR A 72 28.16 2.88 20.22
C TYR A 72 29.54 3.48 20.04
N PRO A 73 30.59 2.65 19.79
CA PRO A 73 31.94 3.14 19.51
C PRO A 73 31.99 3.89 18.18
N ALA A 74 32.82 4.93 18.11
CA ALA A 74 33.14 5.64 16.87
C ALA A 74 34.53 5.18 16.40
N PRO A 75 34.71 4.74 15.12
CA PRO A 75 36.02 4.51 14.54
C PRO A 75 36.84 5.81 14.49
N GLU A 76 38.14 5.75 14.82
CA GLU A 76 39.02 6.95 14.93
C GLU A 76 39.12 7.75 13.62
N ASN A 77 39.08 7.07 12.47
CA ASN A 77 39.29 7.67 11.15
C ASN A 77 37.97 7.95 10.39
N LEU A 78 36.84 7.82 11.05
CA LEU A 78 35.53 8.05 10.44
C LEU A 78 34.89 9.32 11.02
N PRO A 79 34.58 10.36 10.22
CA PRO A 79 33.80 11.50 10.72
C PRO A 79 32.38 11.02 11.08
N VAL A 80 31.99 11.21 12.32
CA VAL A 80 30.75 10.67 12.87
C VAL A 80 29.89 11.76 13.49
N LEU A 81 28.63 11.80 13.11
CA LEU A 81 27.56 12.60 13.72
C LEU A 81 26.81 11.75 14.74
N GLU A 82 26.93 12.09 16.02
CA GLU A 82 26.26 11.37 17.12
C GLU A 82 24.83 11.88 17.30
N VAL A 83 23.89 10.94 17.41
CA VAL A 83 22.45 11.15 17.58
C VAL A 83 21.90 10.25 18.69
N ASP A 84 20.64 10.49 19.10
CA ASP A 84 19.98 9.62 20.08
C ASP A 84 19.53 8.30 19.44
N ASP A 85 18.92 8.36 18.24
CA ASP A 85 18.37 7.23 17.49
C ASP A 85 18.63 7.45 15.99
N THR A 86 19.25 6.47 15.33
CA THR A 86 19.62 6.60 13.91
C THR A 86 18.44 6.41 12.95
N LEU A 87 17.42 5.63 13.32
CA LEU A 87 16.19 5.52 12.53
C LEU A 87 15.42 6.82 12.57
N ARG A 88 15.27 7.42 13.76
CA ARG A 88 14.66 8.74 13.92
C ARG A 88 15.42 9.82 13.16
N ALA A 89 16.76 9.82 13.27
CA ALA A 89 17.62 10.74 12.54
C ALA A 89 17.43 10.61 11.01
N TYR A 90 17.30 9.39 10.50
CA TYR A 90 17.02 9.14 9.09
C TYR A 90 15.68 9.78 8.64
N GLN A 91 14.64 9.63 9.46
CA GLN A 91 13.34 10.25 9.22
C GLN A 91 13.41 11.78 9.29
N ASP A 92 14.15 12.33 10.25
CA ASP A 92 14.32 13.77 10.42
C ASP A 92 15.11 14.40 9.26
N ILE A 93 16.14 13.72 8.73
CA ILE A 93 16.86 14.15 7.50
C ILE A 93 15.90 14.18 6.31
N ALA A 94 15.08 13.15 6.14
CA ALA A 94 14.10 13.10 5.04
C ALA A 94 13.02 14.19 5.20
N ARG A 95 12.56 14.45 6.42
CA ARG A 95 11.65 15.56 6.73
C ARG A 95 12.30 16.93 6.46
N TYR A 96 13.56 17.12 6.85
CA TYR A 96 14.32 18.33 6.55
C TYR A 96 14.39 18.57 5.04
N HIS A 97 14.68 17.51 4.27
CA HIS A 97 14.68 17.58 2.81
C HIS A 97 13.30 17.92 2.24
N ARG A 98 12.22 17.32 2.75
CA ARG A 98 10.83 17.64 2.36
C ARG A 98 10.51 19.12 2.57
N LEU A 99 10.98 19.72 3.66
CA LEU A 99 10.76 21.13 3.98
C LEU A 99 11.48 22.10 3.04
N ARG A 100 12.51 21.65 2.32
CA ARG A 100 13.23 22.45 1.29
C ARG A 100 12.44 22.54 -0.03
N MET A 101 11.34 21.80 -0.18
CA MET A 101 10.50 21.74 -1.39
C MET A 101 9.26 22.62 -1.22
N ASN A 102 9.36 23.91 -1.59
CA ASN A 102 8.32 24.92 -1.34
C ASN A 102 7.03 24.67 -2.14
N ASP A 103 7.15 24.23 -3.40
CA ASP A 103 6.04 24.06 -4.34
C ASP A 103 5.48 22.62 -4.38
N LEU A 104 5.98 21.75 -3.49
CA LEU A 104 5.58 20.35 -3.43
C LEU A 104 4.28 20.19 -2.65
N ARG A 105 3.33 19.45 -3.22
CA ARG A 105 2.13 18.96 -2.53
C ARG A 105 2.24 17.44 -2.32
N VAL A 106 2.03 17.00 -1.09
CA VAL A 106 2.15 15.59 -0.70
C VAL A 106 0.78 14.99 -0.41
N ALA A 107 0.44 13.92 -1.12
CA ALA A 107 -0.71 13.05 -0.89
C ALA A 107 -0.25 11.80 -0.14
N ALA A 108 -0.70 11.58 1.09
CA ALA A 108 -0.45 10.35 1.83
C ALA A 108 -1.60 9.35 1.64
N VAL A 109 -1.28 8.06 1.55
CA VAL A 109 -2.27 7.00 1.39
C VAL A 109 -2.01 5.88 2.39
N THR A 110 -3.01 5.55 3.20
CA THR A 110 -3.01 4.38 4.07
C THR A 110 -4.36 3.65 4.00
N GLY A 111 -4.50 2.53 4.71
CA GLY A 111 -5.72 1.71 4.74
C GLY A 111 -5.39 0.23 4.93
N SER A 112 -6.36 -0.57 5.25
CA SER A 112 -6.21 -2.03 5.32
C SER A 112 -6.06 -2.64 3.93
N VAL A 113 -6.89 -2.17 2.97
CA VAL A 113 -6.96 -2.66 1.59
C VAL A 113 -6.90 -1.46 0.64
N GLY A 114 -6.44 -1.68 -0.61
CA GLY A 114 -6.52 -0.71 -1.69
C GLY A 114 -5.46 0.41 -1.68
N LYS A 115 -4.56 0.47 -0.70
CA LYS A 115 -3.50 1.50 -0.62
C LYS A 115 -2.74 1.69 -1.93
N THR A 116 -2.20 0.62 -2.47
CA THR A 116 -1.42 0.68 -3.71
C THR A 116 -2.28 1.05 -4.90
N SER A 117 -3.54 0.57 -4.97
CA SER A 117 -4.46 0.98 -6.04
C SER A 117 -4.73 2.49 -6.00
N VAL A 118 -5.07 3.03 -4.83
CA VAL A 118 -5.28 4.48 -4.64
C VAL A 118 -4.00 5.28 -4.93
N LYS A 119 -2.83 4.78 -4.51
CA LYS A 119 -1.53 5.39 -4.82
C LYS A 119 -1.29 5.45 -6.34
N GLU A 120 -1.52 4.37 -7.09
CA GLU A 120 -1.34 4.37 -8.55
C GLU A 120 -2.37 5.25 -9.26
N MET A 121 -3.62 5.28 -8.77
CA MET A 121 -4.64 6.18 -9.29
C MET A 121 -4.25 7.66 -9.09
N LEU A 122 -3.80 8.03 -7.89
CA LEU A 122 -3.29 9.38 -7.62
C LEU A 122 -2.06 9.71 -8.47
N ARG A 123 -1.13 8.74 -8.62
CA ARG A 123 0.02 8.89 -9.51
C ARG A 123 -0.44 9.20 -10.93
N ALA A 124 -1.36 8.41 -11.48
CA ALA A 124 -1.86 8.60 -12.84
C ALA A 124 -2.58 9.95 -13.01
N ILE A 125 -3.41 10.35 -12.05
CA ILE A 125 -4.09 11.65 -12.04
C ILE A 125 -3.08 12.80 -12.03
N PHE A 126 -2.09 12.75 -11.13
CA PHE A 126 -1.08 13.81 -11.05
C PHE A 126 -0.15 13.83 -12.26
N THR A 127 0.20 12.66 -12.81
CA THR A 127 0.96 12.56 -14.07
C THR A 127 0.20 13.21 -15.23
N GLU A 128 -1.11 13.00 -15.34
CA GLU A 128 -1.96 13.67 -16.32
C GLU A 128 -1.99 15.20 -16.12
N ALA A 129 -1.95 15.65 -14.87
CA ALA A 129 -2.02 17.07 -14.54
C ALA A 129 -0.73 17.84 -14.79
N VAL A 130 0.44 17.27 -14.49
CA VAL A 130 1.73 18.01 -14.48
C VAL A 130 2.88 17.32 -15.21
N GLY A 131 2.65 16.14 -15.80
CA GLY A 131 3.66 15.31 -16.45
C GLY A 131 4.41 14.39 -15.49
N GLU A 132 4.91 13.25 -15.99
CA GLU A 132 5.54 12.18 -15.20
C GLU A 132 6.78 12.67 -14.42
N GLU A 133 7.59 13.54 -15.00
CA GLU A 133 8.82 14.08 -14.40
C GLU A 133 8.54 14.94 -13.14
N ALA A 134 7.32 15.45 -12.99
CA ALA A 134 6.91 16.29 -11.87
C ALA A 134 6.18 15.52 -10.76
N VAL A 135 6.10 14.18 -10.86
CA VAL A 135 5.41 13.33 -9.89
C VAL A 135 6.38 12.33 -9.26
N LEU A 136 6.45 12.34 -7.93
CA LEU A 136 7.14 11.30 -7.15
C LEU A 136 6.11 10.38 -6.50
N TYR A 137 6.43 9.11 -6.40
CA TYR A 137 5.56 8.14 -5.74
C TYR A 137 6.38 7.04 -5.05
N THR A 138 5.74 6.38 -4.07
CA THR A 138 6.31 5.23 -3.37
C THR A 138 6.58 4.09 -4.35
N LEU A 139 7.83 3.65 -4.45
CA LEU A 139 8.24 2.53 -5.29
C LEU A 139 7.94 1.19 -4.61
N GLY A 140 7.31 0.28 -5.35
CA GLY A 140 7.00 -1.05 -4.83
C GLY A 140 6.22 -1.00 -3.51
N ASN A 141 6.75 -1.69 -2.49
CA ASN A 141 6.21 -1.73 -1.13
C ASN A 141 7.10 -0.99 -0.11
N THR A 142 7.90 0.00 -0.55
CA THR A 142 8.77 0.80 0.35
C THR A 142 7.94 1.82 1.14
N ASN A 143 7.00 1.34 1.95
CA ASN A 143 5.97 2.11 2.64
C ASN A 143 6.08 2.07 4.17
N ASN A 144 7.24 1.61 4.68
CA ASN A 144 7.54 1.45 6.11
C ASN A 144 8.52 2.54 6.62
N GLN A 145 9.01 2.36 7.87
CA GLN A 145 9.90 3.30 8.58
C GLN A 145 11.20 3.65 7.84
N ILE A 146 11.66 2.78 6.95
CA ILE A 146 12.85 2.97 6.11
C ILE A 146 12.44 3.45 4.71
N GLY A 147 11.42 2.86 4.14
CA GLY A 147 11.03 3.11 2.76
C GLY A 147 10.43 4.49 2.52
N VAL A 148 9.65 5.03 3.46
CA VAL A 148 9.08 6.39 3.33
C VAL A 148 10.17 7.46 3.31
N PRO A 149 11.13 7.51 4.26
CA PRO A 149 12.27 8.40 4.16
C PRO A 149 13.08 8.24 2.86
N GLN A 150 13.31 6.99 2.44
CA GLN A 150 14.01 6.70 1.19
C GLN A 150 13.31 7.32 -0.03
N ASN A 151 11.99 7.24 -0.10
CA ASN A 151 11.23 7.88 -1.17
C ASN A 151 11.33 9.41 -1.10
N LEU A 152 11.20 10.01 0.08
CA LEU A 152 11.28 11.46 0.26
C LEU A 152 12.67 12.02 -0.09
N LEU A 153 13.75 11.30 0.16
CA LEU A 153 15.10 11.67 -0.23
C LEU A 153 15.35 11.66 -1.74
N ARG A 154 14.41 11.17 -2.55
CA ARG A 154 14.41 11.27 -4.02
C ARG A 154 13.77 12.57 -4.53
N LEU A 155 13.15 13.36 -3.67
CA LEU A 155 12.56 14.64 -4.04
C LEU A 155 13.62 15.57 -4.65
N ASN A 156 13.18 16.37 -5.62
CA ASN A 156 13.96 17.44 -6.21
C ASN A 156 13.02 18.60 -6.59
N ARG A 157 13.56 19.73 -6.98
CA ARG A 157 12.79 20.96 -7.25
C ARG A 157 11.84 20.88 -8.45
N LYS A 158 11.91 19.84 -9.29
CA LYS A 158 10.98 19.61 -10.40
C LYS A 158 9.68 18.97 -9.94
N ILE A 159 9.71 18.25 -8.81
CA ILE A 159 8.55 17.52 -8.31
C ILE A 159 7.50 18.49 -7.77
N ARG A 160 6.28 18.38 -8.27
CA ARG A 160 5.11 19.16 -7.86
C ARG A 160 4.16 18.36 -6.97
N TYR A 161 4.05 17.07 -7.22
CA TYR A 161 3.22 16.15 -6.42
C TYR A 161 4.02 14.94 -5.99
N ALA A 162 3.82 14.53 -4.73
CA ALA A 162 4.34 13.27 -4.23
C ALA A 162 3.20 12.41 -3.67
N VAL A 163 3.13 11.13 -4.06
CA VAL A 163 2.17 10.16 -3.52
C VAL A 163 2.91 9.19 -2.62
N ILE A 164 2.71 9.29 -1.32
CA ILE A 164 3.42 8.51 -0.31
C ILE A 164 2.47 7.49 0.32
N GLU A 165 2.68 6.22 -0.03
CA GLU A 165 1.98 5.10 0.60
C GLU A 165 2.59 4.83 1.98
N MET A 166 1.75 4.64 3.01
CA MET A 166 2.14 4.37 4.39
C MET A 166 1.51 3.07 4.87
N GLY A 167 2.35 2.07 5.12
CA GLY A 167 1.99 0.77 5.67
C GLY A 167 2.36 0.66 7.14
N THR A 168 1.70 -0.28 7.84
CA THR A 168 1.98 -0.60 9.23
C THR A 168 1.72 -2.06 9.51
N ASN A 169 2.47 -2.62 10.45
CA ASN A 169 2.26 -3.92 11.06
C ASN A 169 2.02 -3.79 12.59
N HIS A 170 2.48 -2.69 13.22
CA HIS A 170 2.43 -2.49 14.68
C HIS A 170 1.89 -1.10 15.02
N HIS A 171 1.49 -0.93 16.28
CA HIS A 171 1.08 0.37 16.78
C HIS A 171 2.23 1.39 16.76
N GLY A 172 1.91 2.64 16.43
CA GLY A 172 2.83 3.77 16.46
C GLY A 172 3.73 3.92 15.24
N GLU A 173 3.52 3.13 14.17
CA GLU A 173 4.34 3.20 12.96
C GLU A 173 3.87 4.28 11.96
N ILE A 174 2.57 4.56 11.84
CA ILE A 174 2.04 5.53 10.86
C ILE A 174 2.39 6.98 11.25
N ALA A 175 2.33 7.32 12.53
CA ALA A 175 2.58 8.70 12.98
C ALA A 175 3.96 9.23 12.56
N PRO A 176 5.10 8.53 12.80
CA PRO A 176 6.41 8.97 12.33
C PRO A 176 6.50 9.11 10.82
N LEU A 177 5.85 8.21 10.04
CA LEU A 177 5.82 8.30 8.58
C LEU A 177 5.11 9.57 8.10
N SER A 178 3.96 9.88 8.70
CA SER A 178 3.20 11.07 8.38
C SER A 178 3.96 12.34 8.77
N GLN A 179 4.56 12.37 9.95
CA GLN A 179 5.38 13.49 10.44
C GLN A 179 6.64 13.70 9.58
N CYS A 180 7.17 12.64 8.99
CA CYS A 180 8.28 12.71 8.04
C CYS A 180 7.83 13.30 6.70
N ALA A 181 6.69 12.85 6.16
CA ALA A 181 6.19 13.24 4.85
C ALA A 181 5.49 14.61 4.84
N LEU A 182 4.92 15.07 5.95
CA LEU A 182 4.17 16.33 6.09
C LEU A 182 3.12 16.49 4.98
N PRO A 183 2.08 15.63 4.93
CA PRO A 183 1.12 15.62 3.83
C PRO A 183 0.24 16.86 3.81
N ASP A 184 -0.09 17.34 2.59
CA ASP A 184 -1.09 18.38 2.33
C ASP A 184 -2.49 17.77 2.26
N GLY A 185 -2.58 16.46 2.05
CA GLY A 185 -3.81 15.68 2.15
C GLY A 185 -3.51 14.20 2.32
N ALA A 186 -4.42 13.49 2.99
CA ALA A 186 -4.25 12.08 3.26
C ALA A 186 -5.55 11.29 3.08
N VAL A 187 -5.44 10.06 2.57
CA VAL A 187 -6.54 9.11 2.39
C VAL A 187 -6.36 7.94 3.34
N ILE A 188 -7.40 7.66 4.13
CA ILE A 188 -7.62 6.34 4.73
C ILE A 188 -8.59 5.60 3.83
N ASN A 189 -8.11 4.58 3.09
CA ASN A 189 -8.95 3.94 2.09
C ASN A 189 -10.00 3.00 2.69
N THR A 190 -9.56 2.03 3.48
CA THR A 190 -10.45 1.01 4.07
C THR A 190 -9.95 0.63 5.45
N ILE A 191 -10.88 0.39 6.39
CA ILE A 191 -10.60 -0.25 7.67
C ILE A 191 -11.22 -1.65 7.64
N ALA A 192 -10.37 -2.66 7.74
CA ALA A 192 -10.76 -4.07 7.74
C ALA A 192 -9.80 -4.89 8.60
N ALA A 193 -10.16 -6.12 8.91
CA ALA A 193 -9.33 -7.07 9.64
C ALA A 193 -8.02 -7.33 8.91
N CYS A 194 -6.95 -6.74 9.42
CA CYS A 194 -5.57 -6.92 8.98
C CYS A 194 -4.63 -6.63 10.13
N HIS A 195 -3.53 -7.36 10.22
CA HIS A 195 -2.53 -7.21 11.30
C HIS A 195 -3.14 -7.23 12.72
N LEU A 196 -4.27 -7.96 12.90
CA LEU A 196 -4.99 -8.01 14.18
C LEU A 196 -4.16 -8.63 15.29
N GLU A 197 -3.22 -9.49 14.96
CA GLU A 197 -2.26 -10.05 15.90
C GLU A 197 -1.50 -8.95 16.66
N ASN A 198 -1.16 -7.85 15.99
CA ASN A 198 -0.39 -6.75 16.55
C ASN A 198 -1.25 -5.52 16.89
N LEU A 199 -2.34 -5.28 16.16
CA LEU A 199 -3.21 -4.12 16.34
C LEU A 199 -4.45 -4.41 17.22
N GLY A 200 -4.67 -5.68 17.58
CA GLY A 200 -5.65 -6.15 18.56
C GLY A 200 -7.11 -6.14 18.08
N SER A 201 -7.59 -5.06 17.47
CA SER A 201 -8.99 -4.90 17.06
C SER A 201 -9.16 -4.01 15.84
N LEU A 202 -10.37 -3.99 15.24
CA LEU A 202 -10.71 -3.04 14.16
C LEU A 202 -10.58 -1.58 14.62
N GLU A 203 -10.89 -1.29 15.88
CA GLU A 203 -10.68 0.05 16.46
C GLU A 203 -9.19 0.37 16.56
N GLY A 204 -8.35 -0.60 16.99
CA GLY A 204 -6.89 -0.48 16.98
C GLY A 204 -6.35 -0.21 15.58
N VAL A 205 -6.87 -0.90 14.54
CA VAL A 205 -6.54 -0.64 13.14
C VAL A 205 -6.94 0.79 12.73
N ALA A 206 -8.15 1.23 13.09
CA ALA A 206 -8.63 2.57 12.78
C ALA A 206 -7.77 3.65 13.46
N LYS A 207 -7.42 3.47 14.75
CA LYS A 207 -6.57 4.36 15.52
C LYS A 207 -5.18 4.50 14.89
N GLU A 208 -4.54 3.38 14.57
CA GLU A 208 -3.22 3.36 13.94
C GLU A 208 -3.24 4.10 12.59
N LYS A 209 -4.20 3.78 11.73
CA LYS A 209 -4.29 4.40 10.39
C LYS A 209 -4.68 5.88 10.46
N SER A 210 -5.47 6.30 11.45
CA SER A 210 -5.83 7.71 11.67
C SER A 210 -4.62 8.58 11.99
N ALA A 211 -3.54 7.98 12.48
CA ALA A 211 -2.28 8.69 12.70
C ALA A 211 -1.64 9.25 11.42
N VAL A 212 -2.15 8.89 10.23
CA VAL A 212 -1.75 9.51 8.95
C VAL A 212 -2.02 11.02 8.93
N TYR A 213 -2.97 11.51 9.71
CA TYR A 213 -3.27 12.93 9.80
C TYR A 213 -2.32 13.70 10.73
N SER A 214 -1.52 13.01 11.57
CA SER A 214 -0.64 13.66 12.56
C SER A 214 0.50 14.50 11.97
N GLY A 215 0.85 14.28 10.69
CA GLY A 215 1.83 15.08 9.96
C GLY A 215 1.25 16.28 9.23
N MET A 216 -0.08 16.40 9.15
CA MET A 216 -0.75 17.55 8.52
C MET A 216 -0.61 18.77 9.42
N ARG A 217 -0.29 19.93 8.83
CA ARG A 217 0.17 21.11 9.60
C ARG A 217 -0.78 22.31 9.55
N ARG A 218 -1.75 22.29 8.63
CA ARG A 218 -2.66 23.42 8.38
C ARG A 218 -4.09 22.91 8.36
N ALA A 219 -5.03 23.72 8.80
CA ALA A 219 -6.45 23.41 8.81
C ALA A 219 -7.06 23.19 7.40
N ASP A 220 -6.41 23.71 6.36
CA ASP A 220 -6.82 23.50 4.96
C ASP A 220 -6.28 22.20 4.33
N CYS A 221 -5.44 21.44 5.07
CA CYS A 221 -5.08 20.08 4.68
C CYS A 221 -6.30 19.18 4.59
N ILE A 222 -6.27 18.19 3.69
CA ILE A 222 -7.46 17.43 3.28
C ILE A 222 -7.42 16.04 3.92
N ALA A 223 -8.39 15.74 4.78
CA ALA A 223 -8.60 14.42 5.37
C ALA A 223 -9.70 13.68 4.59
N VAL A 224 -9.30 12.61 3.87
CA VAL A 224 -10.23 11.78 3.08
C VAL A 224 -10.40 10.43 3.77
N TYR A 225 -11.66 10.00 3.97
CA TYR A 225 -11.98 8.72 4.61
C TYR A 225 -13.33 8.17 4.16
N PRO A 226 -13.60 6.85 4.33
CA PRO A 226 -14.87 6.24 3.94
C PRO A 226 -16.04 6.81 4.76
N THR A 227 -17.18 7.02 4.11
CA THR A 227 -18.42 7.46 4.78
C THR A 227 -18.87 6.45 5.84
N GLU A 228 -18.70 5.15 5.54
CA GLU A 228 -19.04 4.05 6.43
C GLU A 228 -17.82 3.11 6.57
N CYS A 229 -17.36 2.93 7.79
CA CYS A 229 -16.28 1.99 8.12
C CYS A 229 -16.23 1.68 9.61
N ALA A 230 -15.58 0.60 9.99
CA ALA A 230 -15.27 0.31 11.38
C ALA A 230 -14.37 1.43 11.96
N GLY A 231 -14.62 1.83 13.20
CA GLY A 231 -13.84 2.89 13.87
C GLY A 231 -14.01 4.29 13.27
N LYS A 232 -15.12 4.57 12.57
CA LYS A 232 -15.42 5.87 11.95
C LYS A 232 -15.24 7.04 12.93
N SER A 233 -15.75 6.92 14.15
CA SER A 233 -15.64 7.97 15.19
C SER A 233 -14.18 8.29 15.56
N VAL A 234 -13.30 7.29 15.54
CA VAL A 234 -11.86 7.47 15.78
C VAL A 234 -11.24 8.28 14.65
N ILE A 235 -11.59 7.96 13.38
CA ILE A 235 -11.11 8.67 12.20
C ILE A 235 -11.60 10.12 12.22
N GLU A 236 -12.90 10.35 12.44
CA GLU A 236 -13.50 11.69 12.53
C GLU A 236 -12.87 12.54 13.62
N SER A 237 -12.60 11.94 14.78
CA SER A 237 -11.90 12.62 15.87
C SER A 237 -10.47 13.05 15.47
N ALA A 238 -9.73 12.19 14.77
CA ALA A 238 -8.39 12.51 14.29
C ALA A 238 -8.38 13.53 13.15
N ALA A 239 -9.44 13.56 12.34
CA ALA A 239 -9.59 14.45 11.20
C ALA A 239 -10.23 15.82 11.52
N LYS A 240 -10.76 16.02 12.74
CA LYS A 240 -11.66 17.14 13.10
C LYS A 240 -11.14 18.55 12.78
N GLU A 241 -9.82 18.74 12.79
CA GLU A 241 -9.18 20.05 12.56
C GLU A 241 -8.85 20.34 11.10
N PHE A 242 -9.15 19.38 10.20
CA PHE A 242 -8.81 19.45 8.79
C PHE A 242 -10.04 19.57 7.90
N LYS A 243 -9.84 19.84 6.62
CA LYS A 243 -10.91 19.79 5.63
C LYS A 243 -11.33 18.35 5.40
N ASN A 244 -12.48 17.96 5.95
CA ASN A 244 -13.01 16.61 5.84
C ASN A 244 -13.72 16.39 4.51
N VAL A 245 -13.41 15.27 3.86
CA VAL A 245 -14.03 14.80 2.62
C VAL A 245 -14.30 13.31 2.75
N THR A 246 -15.54 12.91 2.53
CA THR A 246 -15.96 11.52 2.61
C THR A 246 -16.14 10.90 1.23
N PHE A 247 -15.88 9.60 1.12
CA PHE A 247 -16.15 8.83 -0.09
C PHE A 247 -16.86 7.51 0.23
N GLY A 248 -17.49 6.91 -0.78
CA GLY A 248 -18.15 5.61 -0.69
C GLY A 248 -19.52 5.61 -1.38
N ASN A 249 -20.25 4.50 -1.21
CA ASN A 249 -21.55 4.29 -1.88
C ASN A 249 -22.74 4.86 -1.10
N SER A 250 -22.51 5.41 0.10
CA SER A 250 -23.57 6.06 0.88
C SER A 250 -24.10 7.32 0.17
N PRO A 251 -25.42 7.59 0.23
CA PRO A 251 -25.98 8.85 -0.28
C PRO A 251 -25.38 10.11 0.34
N ASN A 252 -24.78 9.97 1.53
CA ASN A 252 -24.15 11.07 2.27
C ASN A 252 -22.67 11.25 1.94
N ALA A 253 -22.07 10.40 1.08
CA ALA A 253 -20.69 10.56 0.68
C ALA A 253 -20.50 11.81 -0.19
N ASP A 254 -19.42 12.58 0.06
CA ASP A 254 -19.06 13.73 -0.78
C ASP A 254 -18.71 13.30 -2.21
N VAL A 255 -18.00 12.17 -2.33
CA VAL A 255 -17.64 11.56 -3.61
C VAL A 255 -18.03 10.08 -3.60
N SER A 256 -18.78 9.67 -4.64
CA SER A 256 -19.16 8.26 -4.84
C SER A 256 -18.82 7.79 -6.24
N ALA A 257 -18.77 6.47 -6.42
CA ALA A 257 -18.58 5.84 -7.72
C ALA A 257 -19.75 4.94 -8.08
N GLU A 258 -20.29 5.12 -9.28
CA GLU A 258 -21.23 4.20 -9.92
C GLU A 258 -20.47 3.30 -10.89
N TYR A 259 -20.53 2.00 -10.67
CA TYR A 259 -20.00 0.99 -11.58
C TYR A 259 -21.05 0.73 -12.67
N LEU A 260 -20.87 1.34 -13.83
CA LEU A 260 -21.89 1.34 -14.91
C LEU A 260 -21.89 0.03 -15.67
N SER A 261 -20.70 -0.47 -16.02
CA SER A 261 -20.53 -1.73 -16.73
C SER A 261 -19.15 -2.31 -16.45
N GLY A 262 -18.99 -3.62 -16.62
CA GLY A 262 -17.69 -4.27 -16.44
C GLY A 262 -17.59 -5.64 -17.09
N SER A 263 -16.34 -6.03 -17.34
CA SER A 263 -15.92 -7.34 -17.82
C SER A 263 -14.54 -7.66 -17.20
N LEU A 264 -13.99 -8.83 -17.49
CA LEU A 264 -12.61 -9.16 -17.10
C LEU A 264 -11.54 -8.25 -17.74
N ASN A 265 -11.89 -7.53 -18.80
CA ASN A 265 -10.99 -6.67 -19.56
C ASN A 265 -11.10 -5.17 -19.23
N GLY A 266 -11.95 -4.81 -18.30
CA GLY A 266 -12.13 -3.41 -17.89
C GLY A 266 -13.55 -3.07 -17.51
N SER A 267 -13.74 -1.82 -17.12
CA SER A 267 -15.07 -1.31 -16.69
C SER A 267 -15.24 0.16 -17.03
N GLU A 268 -16.50 0.59 -16.97
CA GLU A 268 -16.90 1.99 -17.06
C GLU A 268 -17.42 2.45 -15.70
N VAL A 269 -16.93 3.60 -15.24
CA VAL A 269 -17.21 4.15 -13.91
C VAL A 269 -17.62 5.60 -14.03
N ARG A 270 -18.67 6.01 -13.29
CA ARG A 270 -19.06 7.39 -13.09
C ARG A 270 -18.73 7.83 -11.67
N LEU A 271 -17.94 8.88 -11.53
CA LEU A 271 -17.70 9.55 -10.25
C LEU A 271 -18.72 10.69 -10.09
N ILE A 272 -19.30 10.80 -8.89
CA ILE A 272 -20.28 11.81 -8.53
C ILE A 272 -19.72 12.63 -7.36
N PHE A 273 -19.60 13.94 -7.58
CA PHE A 273 -19.14 14.93 -6.61
C PHE A 273 -20.35 15.72 -6.10
N ARG A 274 -20.95 15.29 -5.00
CA ARG A 274 -22.25 15.80 -4.53
C ARG A 274 -22.21 17.28 -4.14
N LYS A 275 -21.17 17.73 -3.41
CA LYS A 275 -21.07 19.12 -2.95
C LYS A 275 -21.08 20.15 -4.07
N ILE A 276 -20.67 19.76 -5.27
CA ILE A 276 -20.61 20.65 -6.43
C ILE A 276 -21.62 20.28 -7.53
N ASN A 277 -22.42 19.23 -7.28
CA ASN A 277 -23.41 18.69 -8.22
C ASN A 277 -22.83 18.43 -9.62
N LYS A 278 -21.68 17.77 -9.68
CA LYS A 278 -20.99 17.39 -10.92
C LYS A 278 -20.68 15.90 -10.93
N SER A 279 -20.53 15.36 -12.13
CA SER A 279 -20.08 13.99 -12.34
C SER A 279 -19.15 13.91 -13.55
N VAL A 280 -18.31 12.89 -13.57
CA VAL A 280 -17.43 12.56 -14.68
C VAL A 280 -17.40 11.06 -14.89
N THR A 281 -17.42 10.63 -16.15
CA THR A 281 -17.40 9.20 -16.53
C THR A 281 -16.10 8.88 -17.24
N PHE A 282 -15.55 7.71 -16.98
CA PHE A 282 -14.34 7.21 -17.63
C PHE A 282 -14.40 5.68 -17.78
N ALA A 283 -13.67 5.17 -18.76
CA ALA A 283 -13.42 3.75 -18.95
C ALA A 283 -11.94 3.44 -18.70
N TRP A 284 -11.65 2.28 -18.14
CA TRP A 284 -10.30 1.80 -17.83
C TRP A 284 -10.16 0.29 -17.95
N SER A 285 -8.94 -0.22 -17.85
CA SER A 285 -8.66 -1.66 -17.88
C SER A 285 -8.90 -2.38 -16.54
N LEU A 286 -9.23 -1.65 -15.48
CA LEU A 286 -9.48 -2.25 -14.18
C LEU A 286 -10.93 -2.73 -14.06
N THR A 287 -11.15 -3.77 -13.25
CA THR A 287 -12.46 -4.37 -13.05
C THR A 287 -12.80 -4.51 -11.57
N GLY A 288 -14.10 -4.55 -11.27
CA GLY A 288 -14.65 -4.75 -9.93
C GLY A 288 -15.03 -3.45 -9.21
N ARG A 289 -16.16 -3.51 -8.49
CA ARG A 289 -16.74 -2.36 -7.76
C ARG A 289 -15.78 -1.76 -6.74
N HIS A 290 -14.94 -2.59 -6.13
CA HIS A 290 -13.91 -2.13 -5.17
C HIS A 290 -12.87 -1.19 -5.81
N GLN A 291 -12.57 -1.37 -7.12
CA GLN A 291 -11.67 -0.44 -7.82
C GLN A 291 -12.37 0.89 -8.12
N ALA A 292 -13.67 0.87 -8.39
CA ALA A 292 -14.46 2.09 -8.52
C ALA A 292 -14.50 2.88 -7.19
N GLU A 293 -14.61 2.20 -6.05
CA GLU A 293 -14.52 2.83 -4.72
C GLU A 293 -13.12 3.41 -4.47
N ASN A 294 -12.06 2.70 -4.84
CA ASN A 294 -10.69 3.21 -4.77
C ASN A 294 -10.52 4.47 -5.64
N ALA A 295 -11.18 4.51 -6.83
CA ALA A 295 -11.18 5.69 -7.69
C ALA A 295 -11.90 6.87 -7.04
N ALA A 296 -13.02 6.64 -6.34
CA ALA A 296 -13.71 7.70 -5.59
C ALA A 296 -12.80 8.28 -4.49
N ALA A 297 -12.05 7.43 -3.78
CA ALA A 297 -11.09 7.86 -2.76
C ALA A 297 -9.96 8.73 -3.36
N ALA A 298 -9.35 8.26 -4.46
CA ALA A 298 -8.30 8.99 -5.15
C ALA A 298 -8.81 10.33 -5.73
N ALA A 299 -9.98 10.31 -6.36
CA ALA A 299 -10.61 11.49 -6.95
C ALA A 299 -11.01 12.51 -5.88
N ALA A 300 -11.51 12.06 -4.72
CA ALA A 300 -11.84 12.92 -3.59
C ALA A 300 -10.63 13.73 -3.12
N LEU A 301 -9.47 13.08 -2.99
CA LEU A 301 -8.24 13.78 -2.62
C LEU A 301 -7.74 14.68 -3.74
N ALA A 302 -7.63 14.16 -4.98
CA ALA A 302 -7.07 14.91 -6.11
C ALA A 302 -7.87 16.18 -6.42
N TYR A 303 -9.22 16.10 -6.44
CA TYR A 303 -10.07 17.26 -6.65
C TYR A 303 -9.86 18.34 -5.57
N ASN A 304 -9.81 17.93 -4.31
CA ASN A 304 -9.59 18.87 -3.21
C ASN A 304 -8.13 19.39 -3.15
N MET A 305 -7.20 18.72 -3.83
CA MET A 305 -5.85 19.23 -4.10
C MET A 305 -5.78 20.12 -5.35
N GLY A 306 -6.92 20.47 -5.96
CA GLY A 306 -7.02 21.45 -7.05
C GLY A 306 -6.90 20.86 -8.46
N ILE A 307 -7.11 19.56 -8.63
CA ILE A 307 -7.13 18.93 -9.96
C ILE A 307 -8.54 18.96 -10.54
N GLU A 308 -8.67 19.39 -11.79
CA GLU A 308 -9.93 19.45 -12.51
C GLU A 308 -10.52 18.06 -12.80
N LEU A 309 -11.87 17.95 -12.84
CA LEU A 309 -12.57 16.66 -12.98
C LEU A 309 -12.20 15.91 -14.26
N GLU A 310 -12.06 16.63 -15.37
CA GLU A 310 -11.68 16.08 -16.68
C GLU A 310 -10.26 15.50 -16.66
N VAL A 311 -9.34 16.14 -15.94
CA VAL A 311 -7.97 15.64 -15.72
C VAL A 311 -7.99 14.38 -14.84
N ILE A 312 -8.82 14.39 -13.78
CA ILE A 312 -9.02 13.21 -12.92
C ILE A 312 -9.51 12.03 -13.76
N ALA A 313 -10.52 12.22 -14.61
CA ALA A 313 -11.08 11.16 -15.46
C ALA A 313 -10.02 10.59 -16.43
N ARG A 314 -9.25 11.45 -17.13
CA ARG A 314 -8.19 11.00 -18.04
C ARG A 314 -7.07 10.27 -17.29
N GLY A 315 -6.66 10.78 -16.13
CA GLY A 315 -5.65 10.12 -15.30
C GLY A 315 -6.12 8.73 -14.84
N LEU A 316 -7.36 8.60 -14.39
CA LEU A 316 -7.94 7.31 -14.01
C LEU A 316 -8.03 6.34 -15.19
N SER A 317 -8.41 6.80 -16.40
CA SER A 317 -8.43 5.96 -17.60
C SER A 317 -7.07 5.34 -17.92
N ASN A 318 -5.99 6.03 -17.59
CA ASN A 318 -4.61 5.60 -17.82
C ASN A 318 -4.00 4.81 -16.64
N THR A 319 -4.80 4.51 -15.61
CA THR A 319 -4.29 3.80 -14.42
C THR A 319 -3.96 2.35 -14.73
N THR A 320 -2.75 1.95 -14.34
CA THR A 320 -2.30 0.56 -14.34
C THR A 320 -1.86 0.16 -12.94
N LEU A 321 -2.16 -1.07 -12.53
CA LEU A 321 -1.76 -1.58 -11.22
C LEU A 321 -0.53 -2.48 -11.34
N PRO A 322 0.51 -2.29 -10.52
CA PRO A 322 1.69 -3.15 -10.53
C PRO A 322 1.44 -4.46 -9.78
N GLY A 323 2.14 -5.49 -10.23
CA GLY A 323 2.18 -6.79 -9.56
C GLY A 323 0.90 -7.61 -9.74
N LYS A 324 0.79 -8.68 -9.00
CA LYS A 324 -0.29 -9.66 -9.04
C LYS A 324 -1.56 -9.13 -8.30
N ARG A 325 -2.21 -8.12 -8.92
CA ARG A 325 -3.48 -7.50 -8.47
C ARG A 325 -4.49 -7.52 -9.60
N MET A 326 -5.30 -8.58 -9.66
CA MET A 326 -6.21 -8.89 -10.76
C MET A 326 -5.49 -8.94 -12.13
N ASP A 327 -4.22 -9.34 -12.10
CA ASP A 327 -3.37 -9.48 -13.29
C ASP A 327 -3.88 -10.66 -14.13
N SER A 328 -4.34 -10.36 -15.35
CA SER A 328 -5.03 -11.33 -16.21
C SER A 328 -4.21 -11.68 -17.45
N VAL A 329 -4.03 -12.96 -17.70
CA VAL A 329 -3.36 -13.50 -18.87
C VAL A 329 -4.19 -14.65 -19.44
N THR A 330 -4.42 -14.65 -20.75
CA THR A 330 -5.03 -15.79 -21.45
C THR A 330 -3.96 -16.59 -22.15
N LEU A 331 -3.82 -17.87 -21.79
CA LEU A 331 -2.86 -18.81 -22.36
C LEU A 331 -3.56 -20.14 -22.69
N ASN A 332 -3.38 -20.62 -23.92
CA ASN A 332 -3.96 -21.90 -24.36
C ASN A 332 -5.48 -22.03 -24.12
N GLY A 333 -6.22 -20.92 -24.31
CA GLY A 333 -7.67 -20.88 -24.11
C GLY A 333 -8.11 -20.86 -22.64
N THR A 334 -7.19 -20.73 -21.70
CA THR A 334 -7.47 -20.58 -20.25
C THR A 334 -7.14 -19.17 -19.81
N THR A 335 -8.04 -18.50 -19.10
CA THR A 335 -7.81 -17.18 -18.52
C THR A 335 -7.31 -17.32 -17.07
N TRP A 336 -6.11 -16.82 -16.80
CA TRP A 336 -5.49 -16.79 -15.49
C TRP A 336 -5.63 -15.40 -14.89
N ILE A 337 -6.17 -15.32 -13.68
CA ILE A 337 -6.33 -14.08 -12.94
C ILE A 337 -5.56 -14.22 -11.63
N ASN A 338 -4.42 -13.54 -11.55
CA ASN A 338 -3.57 -13.59 -10.36
C ASN A 338 -3.80 -12.32 -9.51
N ASP A 339 -4.39 -12.52 -8.32
CA ASP A 339 -4.61 -11.47 -7.31
C ASP A 339 -3.95 -11.86 -5.96
N ALA A 340 -2.86 -12.62 -6.05
CA ALA A 340 -2.18 -13.20 -4.88
C ALA A 340 -1.02 -12.33 -4.34
N TYR A 341 -1.04 -11.02 -4.54
CA TYR A 341 -0.07 -10.13 -3.92
C TYR A 341 -0.21 -10.12 -2.39
N ASN A 342 -1.45 -10.05 -1.89
CA ASN A 342 -1.78 -10.21 -0.46
C ASN A 342 -3.28 -10.53 -0.31
N ALA A 343 -3.67 -11.06 0.85
CA ALA A 343 -5.06 -11.36 1.17
C ALA A 343 -5.40 -11.03 2.62
N ASN A 344 -6.62 -10.54 2.81
CA ASN A 344 -7.35 -10.48 4.07
C ASN A 344 -8.83 -10.74 3.77
N PRO A 345 -9.70 -10.93 4.78
CA PRO A 345 -11.10 -11.33 4.56
C PRO A 345 -11.86 -10.39 3.61
N GLN A 346 -11.69 -9.08 3.78
CA GLN A 346 -12.36 -8.08 2.95
C GLN A 346 -11.88 -8.11 1.49
N SER A 347 -10.56 -8.14 1.26
CA SER A 347 -10.01 -8.19 -0.10
C SER A 347 -10.33 -9.50 -0.80
N MET A 348 -10.38 -10.62 -0.05
CA MET A 348 -10.79 -11.93 -0.57
C MET A 348 -12.22 -11.88 -1.10
N LYS A 349 -13.16 -11.41 -0.25
CA LYS A 349 -14.58 -11.28 -0.62
C LYS A 349 -14.78 -10.29 -1.79
N SER A 350 -14.08 -9.15 -1.79
CA SER A 350 -14.20 -8.14 -2.87
C SER A 350 -13.73 -8.67 -4.22
N SER A 351 -12.61 -9.38 -4.26
CA SER A 351 -12.10 -9.98 -5.50
C SER A 351 -13.00 -11.12 -5.98
N LEU A 352 -13.46 -11.98 -5.09
CA LEU A 352 -14.39 -13.05 -5.40
C LEU A 352 -15.73 -12.52 -5.96
N ALA A 353 -16.27 -11.44 -5.39
CA ALA A 353 -17.45 -10.78 -5.94
C ALA A 353 -17.22 -10.29 -7.38
N GLY A 354 -16.06 -9.66 -7.63
CA GLY A 354 -15.68 -9.23 -8.98
C GLY A 354 -15.57 -10.39 -9.98
N ILE A 355 -15.03 -11.54 -9.55
CA ILE A 355 -14.98 -12.76 -10.39
C ILE A 355 -16.38 -13.26 -10.67
N ALA A 356 -17.26 -13.37 -9.67
CA ALA A 356 -18.63 -13.83 -9.84
C ALA A 356 -19.46 -12.93 -10.77
N GLU A 357 -19.28 -11.60 -10.69
CA GLU A 357 -19.98 -10.64 -11.55
C GLU A 357 -19.52 -10.69 -13.02
N ASN A 358 -18.25 -11.04 -13.27
CA ASN A 358 -17.64 -10.94 -14.60
C ASN A 358 -17.38 -12.29 -15.30
N CYS A 359 -17.53 -13.42 -14.59
CA CYS A 359 -17.47 -14.76 -15.19
C CYS A 359 -18.88 -15.29 -15.47
N SER A 360 -19.07 -15.89 -16.65
CA SER A 360 -20.32 -16.56 -16.96
C SER A 360 -20.57 -17.73 -16.01
N LYS A 361 -21.81 -17.90 -15.54
CA LYS A 361 -22.21 -19.00 -14.65
C LYS A 361 -21.95 -20.40 -15.25
N ASN A 362 -21.97 -20.49 -16.59
CA ASN A 362 -21.79 -21.74 -17.33
C ASN A 362 -20.35 -21.97 -17.79
N SER A 363 -19.44 -21.02 -17.57
CA SER A 363 -18.03 -21.19 -17.93
C SER A 363 -17.29 -21.86 -16.78
N PRO A 364 -16.43 -22.86 -17.06
CA PRO A 364 -15.65 -23.54 -16.03
C PRO A 364 -14.80 -22.52 -15.24
N LEU A 365 -14.86 -22.58 -13.91
CA LEU A 365 -14.13 -21.71 -13.01
C LEU A 365 -13.35 -22.52 -11.98
N LEU A 366 -12.07 -22.21 -11.79
CA LEU A 366 -11.26 -22.72 -10.70
C LEU A 366 -10.87 -21.59 -9.75
N LEU A 367 -11.34 -21.65 -8.52
CA LEU A 367 -10.95 -20.78 -7.45
C LEU A 367 -9.76 -21.40 -6.69
N VAL A 368 -8.62 -20.75 -6.65
CA VAL A 368 -7.42 -21.17 -5.90
C VAL A 368 -7.17 -20.17 -4.78
N LEU A 369 -7.57 -20.55 -3.57
CA LEU A 369 -7.50 -19.68 -2.40
C LEU A 369 -6.45 -20.22 -1.42
N GLY A 370 -5.47 -19.42 -1.09
CA GLY A 370 -4.47 -19.74 -0.07
C GLY A 370 -4.72 -18.97 1.23
N ASP A 371 -4.19 -19.50 2.33
CA ASP A 371 -4.40 -18.95 3.67
C ASP A 371 -4.16 -17.44 3.74
N MET A 372 -4.98 -16.79 4.56
CA MET A 372 -4.82 -15.40 5.01
C MET A 372 -4.06 -15.41 6.35
N LEU A 373 -3.01 -14.61 6.44
CA LEU A 373 -2.12 -14.57 7.60
C LEU A 373 -2.34 -13.30 8.45
N GLU A 374 -1.78 -13.28 9.66
CA GLU A 374 -1.80 -12.13 10.57
C GLU A 374 -3.21 -11.71 11.05
N LEU A 375 -4.13 -12.66 11.14
CA LEU A 375 -5.51 -12.42 11.56
C LEU A 375 -5.77 -12.65 13.06
N GLY A 376 -4.74 -13.06 13.82
CA GLY A 376 -4.85 -13.30 15.27
C GLY A 376 -5.65 -14.56 15.61
N SER A 377 -6.25 -14.58 16.82
CA SER A 377 -6.97 -15.76 17.36
C SER A 377 -8.17 -16.19 16.53
N ASP A 378 -8.79 -15.29 15.81
CA ASP A 378 -10.03 -15.54 15.06
C ASP A 378 -9.78 -15.96 13.61
N GLU A 379 -8.51 -16.31 13.26
CA GLU A 379 -8.11 -16.61 11.88
C GLU A 379 -9.00 -17.68 11.22
N ILE A 380 -9.39 -18.73 11.94
CA ILE A 380 -10.25 -19.80 11.39
C ILE A 380 -11.67 -19.27 11.12
N SER A 381 -12.21 -18.40 11.98
CA SER A 381 -13.50 -17.76 11.74
C SER A 381 -13.52 -16.92 10.48
N TYR A 382 -12.47 -16.12 10.25
CA TYR A 382 -12.32 -15.32 9.02
C TYR A 382 -12.19 -16.19 7.76
N HIS A 383 -11.50 -17.32 7.83
CA HIS A 383 -11.44 -18.26 6.71
C HIS A 383 -12.80 -18.89 6.44
N ARG A 384 -13.56 -19.23 7.51
CA ARG A 384 -14.94 -19.72 7.41
C ARG A 384 -15.85 -18.72 6.72
N GLU A 385 -15.83 -17.45 7.10
CA GLU A 385 -16.60 -16.39 6.46
C GLU A 385 -16.33 -16.29 4.95
N VAL A 386 -15.08 -16.49 4.51
CA VAL A 386 -14.74 -16.50 3.08
C VAL A 386 -15.34 -17.72 2.39
N LEU A 387 -15.28 -18.90 3.00
CA LEU A 387 -15.88 -20.10 2.42
C LEU A 387 -17.42 -20.01 2.35
N GLU A 388 -18.07 -19.45 3.36
CA GLU A 388 -19.50 -19.15 3.36
C GLU A 388 -19.85 -18.16 2.23
N PHE A 389 -19.05 -17.12 2.06
CA PHE A 389 -19.21 -16.18 0.96
C PHE A 389 -19.08 -16.87 -0.41
N VAL A 390 -18.10 -17.78 -0.59
CA VAL A 390 -17.97 -18.57 -1.82
C VAL A 390 -19.22 -19.42 -2.06
N SER A 391 -19.69 -20.16 -1.03
CA SER A 391 -20.90 -20.99 -1.14
C SER A 391 -22.12 -20.19 -1.58
N GLN A 392 -22.33 -19.01 -1.00
CA GLN A 392 -23.46 -18.13 -1.31
C GLN A 392 -23.34 -17.49 -2.70
N THR A 393 -22.15 -17.01 -3.05
CA THR A 393 -21.92 -16.21 -4.27
C THR A 393 -21.83 -17.08 -5.52
N PHE A 394 -21.19 -18.25 -5.42
CA PHE A 394 -20.92 -19.14 -6.55
C PHE A 394 -21.87 -20.33 -6.65
N GLY A 395 -22.93 -20.39 -5.84
CA GLY A 395 -23.84 -21.54 -5.81
C GLY A 395 -24.41 -21.96 -7.18
N GLU A 396 -24.62 -20.99 -8.09
CA GLU A 396 -25.10 -21.24 -9.44
C GLU A 396 -24.01 -21.35 -10.52
N HIS A 397 -22.73 -21.13 -10.16
CA HIS A 397 -21.61 -21.24 -11.11
C HIS A 397 -21.13 -22.70 -11.24
N ASP A 398 -20.57 -23.02 -12.40
CA ASP A 398 -19.78 -24.25 -12.60
C ASP A 398 -18.36 -23.99 -12.09
N TYR A 399 -18.09 -24.31 -10.81
CA TYR A 399 -16.80 -24.05 -10.21
C TYR A 399 -16.21 -25.25 -9.47
N ARG A 400 -14.87 -25.25 -9.39
CA ARG A 400 -14.06 -26.03 -8.44
C ARG A 400 -13.32 -25.09 -7.52
N ILE A 401 -12.92 -25.58 -6.35
CA ILE A 401 -12.13 -24.79 -5.41
C ILE A 401 -10.94 -25.59 -4.87
N PHE A 402 -9.76 -25.01 -4.99
CA PHE A 402 -8.52 -25.49 -4.39
C PHE A 402 -8.16 -24.59 -3.21
N LEU A 403 -7.99 -25.20 -2.04
CA LEU A 403 -7.69 -24.52 -0.79
C LEU A 403 -6.25 -24.86 -0.37
N LEU A 404 -5.38 -23.87 -0.27
CA LEU A 404 -3.97 -24.05 0.10
C LEU A 404 -3.72 -23.54 1.51
N GLY A 405 -3.34 -24.45 2.39
CA GLY A 405 -2.96 -24.16 3.76
C GLY A 405 -3.86 -24.78 4.80
N LYS A 406 -3.39 -24.77 6.04
CA LYS A 406 -4.05 -25.46 7.17
C LYS A 406 -5.31 -24.75 7.66
N ARG A 407 -5.37 -23.41 7.51
CA ARG A 407 -6.47 -22.59 8.03
C ARG A 407 -7.74 -22.77 7.23
N PHE A 408 -7.67 -22.73 5.91
CA PHE A 408 -8.80 -23.04 5.05
C PHE A 408 -9.25 -24.50 5.21
N ALA A 409 -8.32 -25.46 5.31
CA ALA A 409 -8.65 -26.86 5.54
C ALA A 409 -9.41 -27.08 6.87
N GLU A 410 -8.98 -26.41 7.95
CA GLU A 410 -9.65 -26.45 9.25
C GLU A 410 -11.01 -25.74 9.22
N ALA A 411 -11.09 -24.57 8.59
CA ALA A 411 -12.34 -23.83 8.44
C ALA A 411 -13.40 -24.64 7.66
N LEU A 412 -13.00 -25.33 6.60
CA LEU A 412 -13.88 -26.23 5.83
C LEU A 412 -14.36 -27.41 6.69
N LYS A 413 -13.43 -28.06 7.41
CA LYS A 413 -13.74 -29.23 8.26
C LYS A 413 -14.71 -28.88 9.40
N THR A 414 -14.54 -27.71 10.03
CA THR A 414 -15.31 -27.31 11.22
C THR A 414 -16.56 -26.50 10.88
N GLY A 415 -16.65 -25.92 9.68
CA GLY A 415 -17.69 -24.96 9.30
C GLY A 415 -18.98 -25.58 8.76
N ASN A 416 -19.02 -26.89 8.50
CA ASN A 416 -20.16 -27.56 7.85
C ASN A 416 -20.64 -26.84 6.55
N ILE A 417 -19.68 -26.32 5.77
CA ILE A 417 -19.93 -25.52 4.57
C ILE A 417 -19.95 -26.45 3.36
N GLN A 418 -21.00 -26.36 2.56
CA GLN A 418 -21.07 -27.10 1.29
C GLN A 418 -20.44 -26.31 0.16
N LEU A 419 -19.34 -26.82 -0.37
CA LEU A 419 -18.65 -26.30 -1.55
C LEU A 419 -18.64 -27.34 -2.66
N LYS A 420 -18.74 -26.89 -3.91
CA LYS A 420 -18.62 -27.78 -5.07
C LYS A 420 -17.15 -28.14 -5.29
N ASN A 421 -16.86 -29.45 -5.41
CA ASN A 421 -15.55 -29.99 -5.79
C ASN A 421 -14.37 -29.29 -5.05
N ALA A 422 -14.43 -29.28 -3.70
CA ALA A 422 -13.39 -28.70 -2.87
C ALA A 422 -12.24 -29.67 -2.63
N GLU A 423 -11.01 -29.24 -2.90
CA GLU A 423 -9.79 -30.00 -2.63
C GLU A 423 -8.84 -29.16 -1.76
N CYS A 424 -8.27 -29.79 -0.71
CA CYS A 424 -7.34 -29.12 0.21
C CYS A 424 -5.90 -29.58 -0.05
N PHE A 425 -4.97 -28.61 -0.07
CA PHE A 425 -3.54 -28.81 -0.29
C PHE A 425 -2.74 -28.24 0.89
N SER A 426 -1.78 -28.99 1.38
CA SER A 426 -0.86 -28.54 2.42
C SER A 426 0.42 -27.90 1.88
N GLN A 427 0.73 -28.13 0.60
CA GLN A 427 1.96 -27.66 -0.04
C GLN A 427 1.67 -27.06 -1.42
N LEU A 428 2.30 -25.93 -1.71
CA LEU A 428 2.15 -25.22 -2.99
C LEU A 428 2.58 -26.10 -4.18
N ALA A 429 3.64 -26.87 -4.06
CA ALA A 429 4.13 -27.73 -5.15
C ALA A 429 3.09 -28.76 -5.57
N VAL A 430 2.42 -29.40 -4.62
CA VAL A 430 1.36 -30.40 -4.90
C VAL A 430 0.16 -29.76 -5.58
N LEU A 431 -0.22 -28.54 -5.17
CA LEU A 431 -1.29 -27.78 -5.80
C LEU A 431 -0.91 -27.44 -7.26
N VAL A 432 0.32 -26.95 -7.48
CA VAL A 432 0.81 -26.60 -8.83
C VAL A 432 0.78 -27.83 -9.76
N ASP A 433 1.17 -29.01 -9.28
CA ASP A 433 1.13 -30.27 -10.04
C ASP A 433 -0.32 -30.75 -10.33
N ALA A 434 -1.30 -30.25 -9.57
CA ALA A 434 -2.71 -30.56 -9.78
C ALA A 434 -3.38 -29.65 -10.83
N LEU A 435 -2.91 -28.41 -11.01
CA LEU A 435 -3.52 -27.43 -11.91
C LEU A 435 -3.66 -27.92 -13.38
N PRO A 436 -2.63 -28.49 -14.02
CA PRO A 436 -2.76 -29.00 -15.39
C PRO A 436 -3.80 -30.11 -15.55
N LYS A 437 -4.04 -30.89 -14.50
CA LYS A 437 -4.95 -32.07 -14.54
C LYS A 437 -6.43 -31.67 -14.53
N VAL A 438 -6.75 -30.50 -14.05
CA VAL A 438 -8.14 -29.99 -13.94
C VAL A 438 -8.48 -28.92 -14.95
N ARG A 439 -7.47 -28.40 -15.64
CA ARG A 439 -7.62 -27.34 -16.62
C ARG A 439 -8.41 -27.83 -17.84
N THR A 440 -9.37 -27.04 -18.27
CA THR A 440 -10.15 -27.24 -19.49
C THR A 440 -10.16 -25.99 -20.36
N PRO A 441 -10.29 -26.11 -21.69
CA PRO A 441 -10.45 -24.95 -22.55
C PRO A 441 -11.63 -24.08 -22.14
N GLY A 442 -11.45 -22.75 -22.16
CA GLY A 442 -12.47 -21.79 -21.72
C GLY A 442 -12.54 -21.59 -20.21
N MET A 443 -11.73 -22.30 -19.42
CA MET A 443 -11.70 -22.15 -17.95
C MET A 443 -11.09 -20.81 -17.55
N THR A 444 -11.64 -20.20 -16.49
CA THR A 444 -11.00 -19.11 -15.74
C THR A 444 -10.39 -19.69 -14.46
N ILE A 445 -9.13 -19.38 -14.18
CA ILE A 445 -8.41 -19.74 -12.95
C ILE A 445 -8.11 -18.46 -12.18
N PHE A 446 -8.67 -18.34 -10.99
CA PHE A 446 -8.45 -17.21 -10.09
C PHE A 446 -7.58 -17.62 -8.91
N LEU A 447 -6.49 -16.86 -8.63
CA LEU A 447 -5.55 -17.14 -7.55
C LEU A 447 -5.52 -15.97 -6.56
N LYS A 448 -5.68 -16.27 -5.24
CA LYS A 448 -5.55 -15.27 -4.19
C LYS A 448 -5.06 -15.87 -2.87
N SER A 449 -4.07 -15.23 -2.24
CA SER A 449 -3.53 -15.62 -0.92
C SER A 449 -2.75 -14.49 -0.28
N SER A 450 -2.38 -14.66 0.99
CA SER A 450 -1.29 -13.86 1.58
C SER A 450 0.02 -14.10 0.83
N ASN A 451 0.89 -13.07 0.80
CA ASN A 451 2.11 -13.04 -0.02
C ASN A 451 3.04 -14.22 0.25
N SER A 452 3.30 -14.53 1.53
CA SER A 452 4.22 -15.59 1.95
C SER A 452 3.72 -17.02 1.65
N ILE A 453 2.45 -17.20 1.29
CA ILE A 453 1.91 -18.47 0.80
C ILE A 453 2.47 -18.84 -0.58
N GLY A 454 2.82 -17.82 -1.38
CA GLY A 454 3.56 -18.00 -2.63
C GLY A 454 2.71 -18.22 -3.88
N LEU A 455 1.36 -18.16 -3.82
CA LEU A 455 0.50 -18.28 -5.00
C LEU A 455 0.80 -17.19 -6.06
N SER A 456 1.32 -16.04 -5.65
CA SER A 456 1.76 -14.98 -6.58
C SER A 456 2.84 -15.42 -7.58
N LYS A 457 3.57 -16.50 -7.27
CA LYS A 457 4.66 -17.06 -8.09
C LYS A 457 4.19 -18.15 -9.05
N VAL A 458 2.91 -18.53 -8.98
CA VAL A 458 2.34 -19.53 -9.90
C VAL A 458 2.25 -18.89 -11.29
N GLU A 459 2.93 -19.52 -12.25
CA GLU A 459 2.93 -19.09 -13.63
C GLU A 459 1.83 -19.82 -14.42
N PRO A 460 1.18 -19.15 -15.40
CA PRO A 460 0.25 -19.79 -16.33
C PRO A 460 0.95 -20.91 -17.09
N CYS A 461 0.33 -22.08 -17.19
CA CYS A 461 0.88 -23.28 -17.84
C CYS A 461 -0.08 -23.85 -18.91
#